data_21e8c5b98c1d7600459903ac83f0f13b
#
_entry.id   21e8c5b98c1d7600459903ac83f0f13b
#
_cell.length_a   1.000
_cell.length_b   1.000
_cell.length_c   1.000
_cell.angle_alpha   90.00
_cell.angle_beta   90.00
_cell.angle_gamma   90.00
#
_symmetry.space_group_name_H-M   'P 1'
#
loop_
_entity.id
_entity.type
_entity.pdbx_description
1 polymer ?
#
loop_
_entity_poly.entity_id
_entity_poly.type
_entity_poly.pdbx_seq_one_letter_code
_entity_poly.pdbx_strand_id
1 'polypeptide(L)'
;MYAVIQERLWAPRFAEPFFMRKQEKSMKALVLFSGGLDSTVCLGLAVREFGAGEVLALSVSYGQKHRKEMEASEKIAAYYGVQRITLDLGELFRNSSCTLLEGSGGDIPHEEYAKQLEGSGGAPVSTYVPFRNGLFLSSAAAVALSHGCGTIWYGAHADDAAGNAYPDTSPAFNRAISDAIYIGSGNALRVVAPFIDKTKADVVAAGHEIGVPFELTWSCYEGGEKACGVCATCRDRIRAFQENGLTDPIEYETSAPGLRMTD
;
A
#
# COMPACT_ATOMS: atom_id res chain seq x y z
N MET A 1 18.77 51.52 -23.84
CA MET A 1 17.92 50.91 -24.88
C MET A 1 17.89 49.39 -24.66
N TYR A 2 17.44 48.96 -23.45
CA TYR A 2 17.33 47.59 -23.02
C TYR A 2 16.23 47.54 -21.94
N ALA A 3 15.01 47.66 -22.34
CA ALA A 3 13.86 47.41 -21.47
C ALA A 3 12.62 47.46 -22.37
N VAL A 4 12.23 46.31 -22.90
CA VAL A 4 10.85 45.97 -23.36
C VAL A 4 10.91 44.60 -24.08
N ILE A 5 11.31 43.52 -23.43
CA ILE A 5 11.00 42.13 -23.87
C ILE A 5 10.92 41.26 -22.61
N GLN A 6 9.93 41.45 -21.77
CA GLN A 6 9.67 40.53 -20.66
C GLN A 6 8.27 40.62 -20.14
N GLU A 7 7.26 40.61 -20.99
CA GLU A 7 5.87 40.46 -20.52
C GLU A 7 4.94 39.84 -21.55
N ARG A 8 5.27 38.71 -22.14
CA ARG A 8 4.27 37.94 -22.93
C ARG A 8 4.65 36.47 -23.13
N LEU A 9 5.11 35.74 -22.11
CA LEU A 9 5.35 34.30 -22.28
C LEU A 9 5.01 33.48 -21.04
N TRP A 10 3.88 33.68 -20.40
CA TRP A 10 3.35 32.67 -19.44
C TRP A 10 1.90 32.94 -19.09
N ALA A 11 1.02 32.86 -20.08
CA ALA A 11 -0.35 32.47 -19.84
C ALA A 11 -0.43 30.97 -20.16
N PRO A 12 -0.70 30.07 -19.20
CA PRO A 12 -0.96 28.68 -19.54
C PRO A 12 -2.28 28.64 -20.30
N ARG A 13 -2.23 28.52 -21.61
CA ARG A 13 -3.34 27.95 -22.36
C ARG A 13 -3.44 26.52 -21.84
N PHE A 14 -4.44 26.25 -21.03
CA PHE A 14 -4.86 24.89 -20.72
C PHE A 14 -5.24 24.23 -22.06
N ALA A 15 -4.25 23.63 -22.72
CA ALA A 15 -4.52 22.65 -23.75
C ALA A 15 -5.25 21.51 -23.07
N GLU A 16 -6.34 21.07 -23.64
CA GLU A 16 -7.00 19.82 -23.25
C GLU A 16 -5.93 18.72 -23.08
N PRO A 17 -6.02 17.87 -22.07
CA PRO A 17 -4.96 16.91 -21.76
C PRO A 17 -4.68 16.03 -22.98
N PHE A 18 -3.48 16.12 -23.49
CA PHE A 18 -2.95 15.48 -24.71
C PHE A 18 -3.04 13.95 -24.71
N PHE A 19 -3.48 13.31 -23.61
CA PHE A 19 -3.50 11.86 -23.41
C PHE A 19 -4.86 11.19 -23.51
N MET A 20 -5.92 11.85 -23.92
CA MET A 20 -7.23 11.19 -24.09
C MET A 20 -7.33 10.49 -25.45
N ARG A 21 -6.81 9.26 -25.55
CA ARG A 21 -7.48 8.26 -26.39
C ARG A 21 -8.87 8.05 -25.79
N LYS A 22 -9.93 8.03 -26.64
CA LYS A 22 -11.29 7.67 -26.23
C LYS A 22 -11.26 6.45 -25.30
N GLN A 23 -11.30 6.66 -23.99
CA GLN A 23 -11.50 5.60 -23.02
C GLN A 23 -13.01 5.45 -22.82
N GLU A 24 -13.49 4.25 -22.90
CA GLU A 24 -14.91 3.90 -22.76
C GLU A 24 -15.48 4.23 -21.38
N LYS A 25 -14.63 4.41 -20.36
CA LYS A 25 -15.01 4.88 -19.02
C LYS A 25 -13.79 5.43 -18.28
N SER A 26 -13.84 6.70 -17.86
CA SER A 26 -12.83 7.29 -16.99
C SER A 26 -12.95 6.70 -15.58
N MET A 27 -11.85 6.14 -15.04
CA MET A 27 -11.78 5.73 -13.63
C MET A 27 -11.58 6.96 -12.77
N LYS A 28 -12.04 6.95 -11.51
CA LYS A 28 -11.86 8.08 -10.57
C LYS A 28 -10.70 7.88 -9.62
N ALA A 29 -10.50 6.65 -9.17
CA ALA A 29 -9.47 6.30 -8.22
C ALA A 29 -8.65 5.09 -8.68
N LEU A 30 -7.33 5.14 -8.44
CA LEU A 30 -6.46 4.00 -8.46
C LEU A 30 -6.07 3.67 -7.02
N VAL A 31 -6.16 2.41 -6.62
CA VAL A 31 -5.72 1.94 -5.29
C VAL A 31 -4.48 1.05 -5.47
N LEU A 32 -3.37 1.40 -4.81
CA LEU A 32 -2.25 0.48 -4.64
C LEU A 32 -2.69 -0.66 -3.73
N PHE A 33 -2.79 -1.84 -4.30
CA PHE A 33 -3.53 -2.95 -3.72
C PHE A 33 -2.71 -4.24 -3.69
N SER A 34 -2.25 -4.64 -2.52
CA SER A 34 -1.47 -5.87 -2.32
C SER A 34 -2.33 -7.10 -2.01
N GLY A 35 -3.55 -6.92 -1.51
CA GLY A 35 -4.36 -7.99 -0.89
C GLY A 35 -4.09 -8.15 0.62
N GLY A 36 -3.21 -7.32 1.18
CA GLY A 36 -3.01 -7.19 2.62
C GLY A 36 -4.14 -6.39 3.28
N LEU A 37 -4.24 -6.47 4.61
CA LEU A 37 -5.29 -5.84 5.41
C LEU A 37 -5.44 -4.34 5.08
N ASP A 38 -4.37 -3.57 5.18
CA ASP A 38 -4.39 -2.11 5.09
C ASP A 38 -4.83 -1.62 3.70
N SER A 39 -4.29 -2.24 2.65
CA SER A 39 -4.64 -1.93 1.26
C SER A 39 -6.08 -2.34 0.93
N THR A 40 -6.61 -3.39 1.60
CA THR A 40 -7.99 -3.84 1.41
C THR A 40 -8.97 -2.85 2.04
N VAL A 41 -8.63 -2.29 3.21
CA VAL A 41 -9.46 -1.24 3.81
C VAL A 41 -9.47 0.01 2.93
N CYS A 42 -8.32 0.42 2.38
CA CYS A 42 -8.25 1.51 1.40
C CYS A 42 -9.12 1.23 0.15
N LEU A 43 -9.09 -0.01 -0.36
CA LEU A 43 -9.93 -0.40 -1.50
C LEU A 43 -11.41 -0.29 -1.15
N GLY A 44 -11.82 -0.80 0.02
CA GLY A 44 -13.20 -0.72 0.51
C GLY A 44 -13.68 0.73 0.64
N LEU A 45 -12.84 1.62 1.18
CA LEU A 45 -13.14 3.05 1.28
C LEU A 45 -13.30 3.71 -0.10
N ALA A 46 -12.39 3.43 -1.04
CA ALA A 46 -12.47 3.96 -2.40
C ALA A 46 -13.73 3.45 -3.14
N VAL A 47 -14.06 2.16 -2.97
CA VAL A 47 -15.30 1.58 -3.54
C VAL A 47 -16.55 2.20 -2.94
N ARG A 48 -16.56 2.45 -1.63
CA ARG A 48 -17.67 3.14 -0.95
C ARG A 48 -17.85 4.58 -1.48
N GLU A 49 -16.75 5.27 -1.78
CA GLU A 49 -16.78 6.66 -2.26
C GLU A 49 -17.19 6.79 -3.73
N PHE A 50 -16.62 5.94 -4.60
CA PHE A 50 -16.76 6.09 -6.06
C PHE A 50 -17.60 5.02 -6.73
N GLY A 51 -17.84 3.88 -6.06
CA GLY A 51 -18.42 2.69 -6.66
C GLY A 51 -17.38 1.82 -7.38
N ALA A 52 -17.55 0.50 -7.33
CA ALA A 52 -16.59 -0.48 -7.86
C ALA A 52 -16.20 -0.26 -9.33
N GLY A 53 -17.15 0.18 -10.15
CA GLY A 53 -16.92 0.40 -11.59
C GLY A 53 -16.09 1.64 -11.93
N GLU A 54 -15.70 2.47 -10.95
CA GLU A 54 -14.87 3.68 -11.13
C GLU A 54 -13.55 3.59 -10.34
N VAL A 55 -13.26 2.42 -9.74
CA VAL A 55 -12.04 2.14 -8.99
C VAL A 55 -11.19 1.12 -9.74
N LEU A 56 -9.90 1.41 -9.88
CA LEU A 56 -8.89 0.54 -10.43
C LEU A 56 -7.96 0.05 -9.32
N ALA A 57 -7.82 -1.25 -9.14
CA ALA A 57 -6.86 -1.84 -8.22
C ALA A 57 -5.54 -2.15 -8.94
N LEU A 58 -4.41 -1.61 -8.46
CA LEU A 58 -3.08 -1.88 -8.98
C LEU A 58 -2.31 -2.76 -8.00
N SER A 59 -2.07 -4.01 -8.37
CA SER A 59 -1.20 -4.94 -7.64
C SER A 59 0.20 -4.95 -8.25
N VAL A 60 1.24 -4.97 -7.41
CA VAL A 60 2.63 -4.95 -7.88
C VAL A 60 3.33 -6.24 -7.44
N SER A 61 3.89 -6.97 -8.42
CA SER A 61 4.86 -8.02 -8.19
C SER A 61 6.26 -7.38 -8.16
N TYR A 62 7.05 -7.69 -7.13
CA TYR A 62 8.37 -7.08 -6.92
C TYR A 62 9.44 -8.12 -6.52
N GLY A 63 9.17 -9.41 -6.77
CA GLY A 63 10.07 -10.50 -6.42
C GLY A 63 9.89 -10.98 -4.97
N GLN A 64 8.72 -10.80 -4.36
CA GLN A 64 8.40 -11.32 -3.03
C GLN A 64 8.41 -12.86 -2.99
N LYS A 65 8.91 -13.43 -1.87
CA LYS A 65 9.09 -14.87 -1.67
C LYS A 65 7.84 -15.73 -1.86
N HIS A 66 6.64 -15.18 -1.62
CA HIS A 66 5.40 -15.94 -1.74
C HIS A 66 4.33 -15.17 -2.52
N ARG A 67 3.37 -15.90 -3.07
CA ARG A 67 2.30 -15.35 -3.92
C ARG A 67 0.98 -15.13 -3.18
N LYS A 68 0.91 -15.42 -1.87
CA LYS A 68 -0.33 -15.36 -1.07
C LYS A 68 -1.03 -14.01 -1.12
N GLU A 69 -0.26 -12.89 -1.05
CA GLU A 69 -0.85 -11.55 -1.19
C GLU A 69 -1.48 -11.35 -2.58
N MET A 70 -0.81 -11.83 -3.64
CA MET A 70 -1.34 -11.72 -5.01
C MET A 70 -2.61 -12.54 -5.19
N GLU A 71 -2.68 -13.76 -4.61
CA GLU A 71 -3.87 -14.60 -4.59
C GLU A 71 -5.02 -13.95 -3.79
N ALA A 72 -4.69 -13.36 -2.63
CA ALA A 72 -5.65 -12.60 -1.83
C ALA A 72 -6.18 -11.40 -2.63
N SER A 73 -5.30 -10.64 -3.30
CA SER A 73 -5.70 -9.49 -4.09
C SER A 73 -6.64 -9.85 -5.24
N GLU A 74 -6.48 -11.01 -5.85
CA GLU A 74 -7.37 -11.49 -6.90
C GLU A 74 -8.78 -11.81 -6.35
N LYS A 75 -8.84 -12.54 -5.23
CA LYS A 75 -10.10 -12.90 -4.56
C LYS A 75 -10.87 -11.65 -4.09
N ILE A 76 -10.16 -10.70 -3.50
CA ILE A 76 -10.77 -9.48 -2.96
C ILE A 76 -11.22 -8.56 -4.10
N ALA A 77 -10.45 -8.43 -5.18
CA ALA A 77 -10.87 -7.68 -6.36
C ALA A 77 -12.16 -8.24 -6.98
N ALA A 78 -12.26 -9.57 -7.04
CA ALA A 78 -13.49 -10.26 -7.47
C ALA A 78 -14.66 -10.02 -6.49
N TYR A 79 -14.42 -10.07 -5.17
CA TYR A 79 -15.42 -9.78 -4.15
C TYR A 79 -16.04 -8.39 -4.32
N TYR A 80 -15.21 -7.35 -4.52
CA TYR A 80 -15.69 -5.99 -4.74
C TYR A 80 -16.18 -5.73 -6.17
N GLY A 81 -15.88 -6.61 -7.14
CA GLY A 81 -16.19 -6.39 -8.55
C GLY A 81 -15.37 -5.25 -9.18
N VAL A 82 -14.14 -5.01 -8.70
CA VAL A 82 -13.24 -3.98 -9.22
C VAL A 82 -12.31 -4.54 -10.29
N GLN A 83 -11.99 -3.71 -11.28
CA GLN A 83 -10.94 -4.05 -12.23
C GLN A 83 -9.59 -4.07 -11.53
N ARG A 84 -8.83 -5.17 -11.68
CA ARG A 84 -7.47 -5.29 -11.16
C ARG A 84 -6.47 -5.43 -12.30
N ILE A 85 -5.37 -4.71 -12.21
CA ILE A 85 -4.21 -4.86 -13.07
C ILE A 85 -2.97 -5.20 -12.23
N THR A 86 -2.01 -5.87 -12.86
CA THR A 86 -0.75 -6.27 -12.21
C THR A 86 0.42 -5.65 -12.94
N LEU A 87 1.37 -5.09 -12.19
CA LEU A 87 2.64 -4.58 -12.68
C LEU A 87 3.77 -5.42 -12.10
N ASP A 88 4.72 -5.85 -12.93
CA ASP A 88 5.91 -6.56 -12.47
C ASP A 88 7.12 -5.61 -12.44
N LEU A 89 7.72 -5.47 -11.24
CA LEU A 89 8.90 -4.67 -10.97
C LEU A 89 10.04 -5.51 -10.33
N GLY A 90 9.98 -6.84 -10.41
CA GLY A 90 10.92 -7.76 -9.77
C GLY A 90 12.39 -7.50 -10.12
N GLU A 91 12.68 -7.20 -11.38
CA GLU A 91 14.03 -6.92 -11.86
C GLU A 91 14.72 -5.76 -11.12
N LEU A 92 13.95 -4.76 -10.67
CA LEU A 92 14.50 -3.58 -9.99
C LEU A 92 15.05 -3.90 -8.61
N PHE A 93 14.59 -4.99 -8.00
CA PHE A 93 14.98 -5.40 -6.66
C PHE A 93 15.92 -6.61 -6.63
N ARG A 94 16.37 -7.12 -7.78
CA ARG A 94 17.21 -8.33 -7.91
C ARG A 94 18.45 -8.29 -7.01
N ASN A 95 19.06 -7.15 -6.80
CA ASN A 95 20.26 -6.97 -5.99
C ASN A 95 19.98 -6.52 -4.55
N SER A 96 18.73 -6.53 -4.13
CA SER A 96 18.36 -6.14 -2.76
C SER A 96 18.62 -7.29 -1.79
N SER A 97 19.15 -6.96 -0.61
CA SER A 97 19.34 -7.90 0.51
C SER A 97 18.10 -8.05 1.41
N CYS A 98 16.97 -7.47 1.02
CA CYS A 98 15.74 -7.53 1.81
C CYS A 98 15.25 -8.97 1.97
N THR A 99 14.97 -9.37 3.22
CA THR A 99 14.58 -10.76 3.57
C THR A 99 13.23 -11.19 3.01
N LEU A 100 12.40 -10.27 2.51
CA LEU A 100 11.12 -10.58 1.86
C LEU A 100 11.26 -11.00 0.39
N LEU A 101 12.44 -10.82 -0.23
CA LEU A 101 12.64 -11.05 -1.66
C LEU A 101 13.21 -12.43 -1.95
N GLU A 102 12.83 -13.00 -3.09
CA GLU A 102 13.42 -14.23 -3.61
C GLU A 102 14.94 -14.07 -3.77
N GLY A 103 15.70 -15.09 -3.39
CA GLY A 103 17.17 -15.08 -3.52
C GLY A 103 17.92 -14.27 -2.46
N SER A 104 17.25 -13.61 -1.50
CA SER A 104 17.93 -12.84 -0.45
C SER A 104 18.73 -13.70 0.55
N GLY A 105 18.48 -15.00 0.64
CA GLY A 105 19.18 -15.93 1.55
C GLY A 105 18.98 -15.70 3.05
N GLY A 106 18.28 -14.62 3.45
CA GLY A 106 18.01 -14.29 4.85
C GLY A 106 16.67 -14.84 5.34
N ASP A 107 16.60 -15.17 6.63
CA ASP A 107 15.35 -15.54 7.30
C ASP A 107 14.51 -14.33 7.65
N ILE A 108 13.19 -14.51 7.68
CA ILE A 108 12.24 -13.47 8.09
C ILE A 108 12.29 -13.34 9.62
N PRO A 109 12.56 -12.13 10.17
CA PRO A 109 12.61 -11.94 11.61
C PRO A 109 11.23 -12.18 12.26
N HIS A 110 11.22 -12.89 13.40
CA HIS A 110 10.02 -13.12 14.20
C HIS A 110 9.90 -12.15 15.39
N GLU A 111 10.80 -11.18 15.49
CA GLU A 111 10.78 -10.14 16.52
C GLU A 111 9.94 -8.95 16.11
N GLU A 112 9.40 -8.22 17.10
CA GLU A 112 8.70 -6.95 16.85
C GLU A 112 9.64 -5.91 16.24
N TYR A 113 9.10 -4.98 15.45
CA TYR A 113 9.90 -3.95 14.76
C TYR A 113 10.73 -3.11 15.74
N ALA A 114 10.19 -2.75 16.89
CA ALA A 114 10.93 -1.99 17.90
C ALA A 114 12.22 -2.71 18.33
N LYS A 115 12.14 -4.03 18.54
CA LYS A 115 13.30 -4.84 18.93
C LYS A 115 14.30 -5.02 17.78
N GLN A 116 13.82 -5.17 16.54
CA GLN A 116 14.69 -5.23 15.36
C GLN A 116 15.48 -3.93 15.16
N LEU A 117 14.92 -2.79 15.58
CA LEU A 117 15.58 -1.48 15.50
C LEU A 117 16.59 -1.24 16.61
N GLU A 118 16.53 -1.99 17.72
CA GLU A 118 17.53 -1.93 18.78
C GLU A 118 18.89 -2.34 18.21
N GLY A 119 19.85 -1.42 18.27
CA GLY A 119 21.20 -1.68 17.75
C GLY A 119 21.38 -1.50 16.23
N SER A 120 20.33 -1.14 15.49
CA SER A 120 20.41 -0.92 14.03
C SER A 120 21.21 0.34 13.64
N GLY A 121 21.52 1.22 14.59
CA GLY A 121 22.15 2.51 14.30
C GLY A 121 21.30 3.45 13.47
N GLY A 122 19.96 3.25 13.45
CA GLY A 122 19.01 4.03 12.65
C GLY A 122 18.78 3.48 11.24
N ALA A 123 19.34 2.32 10.92
CA ALA A 123 19.03 1.63 9.65
C ALA A 123 17.61 1.03 9.70
N PRO A 124 16.90 0.97 8.55
CA PRO A 124 15.64 0.28 8.43
C PRO A 124 15.74 -1.22 8.80
N VAL A 125 14.60 -1.85 9.08
CA VAL A 125 14.52 -3.30 9.34
C VAL A 125 14.89 -4.13 8.10
N SER A 126 15.32 -5.39 8.31
CA SER A 126 15.75 -6.28 7.21
C SER A 126 14.65 -6.63 6.19
N THR A 127 13.38 -6.44 6.57
CA THR A 127 12.21 -6.59 5.70
C THR A 127 11.90 -5.35 4.87
N TYR A 128 12.66 -4.26 5.01
CA TYR A 128 12.50 -3.07 4.20
C TYR A 128 12.98 -3.31 2.77
N VAL A 129 12.08 -3.25 1.81
CA VAL A 129 12.41 -3.22 0.39
C VAL A 129 12.77 -1.78 0.01
N PRO A 130 14.01 -1.49 -0.45
CA PRO A 130 14.49 -0.13 -0.61
C PRO A 130 13.61 0.74 -1.50
N PHE A 131 13.09 1.84 -0.94
CA PHE A 131 12.27 2.84 -1.65
C PHE A 131 11.05 2.27 -2.38
N ARG A 132 10.50 1.13 -1.90
CA ARG A 132 9.41 0.42 -2.56
C ARG A 132 8.16 1.28 -2.74
N ASN A 133 7.72 1.98 -1.70
CA ASN A 133 6.52 2.82 -1.78
C ASN A 133 6.72 4.01 -2.73
N GLY A 134 7.93 4.60 -2.79
CA GLY A 134 8.26 5.65 -3.75
C GLY A 134 8.12 5.18 -5.19
N LEU A 135 8.67 4.00 -5.48
CA LEU A 135 8.57 3.39 -6.81
C LEU A 135 7.11 3.03 -7.16
N PHE A 136 6.38 2.43 -6.21
CA PHE A 136 4.99 2.04 -6.44
C PHE A 136 4.08 3.23 -6.68
N LEU A 137 4.20 4.30 -5.89
CA LEU A 137 3.44 5.53 -6.08
C LEU A 137 3.78 6.23 -7.40
N SER A 138 5.05 6.26 -7.79
CA SER A 138 5.47 6.82 -9.08
C SER A 138 4.91 6.02 -10.27
N SER A 139 4.95 4.68 -10.18
CA SER A 139 4.37 3.80 -11.19
C SER A 139 2.84 3.93 -11.24
N ALA A 140 2.20 4.01 -10.06
CA ALA A 140 0.76 4.23 -9.94
C ALA A 140 0.34 5.57 -10.57
N ALA A 141 1.16 6.62 -10.47
CA ALA A 141 0.88 7.90 -11.10
C ALA A 141 0.81 7.80 -12.63
N ALA A 142 1.74 7.07 -13.25
CA ALA A 142 1.72 6.84 -14.70
C ALA A 142 0.50 6.02 -15.13
N VAL A 143 0.16 4.96 -14.37
CA VAL A 143 -1.03 4.14 -14.63
C VAL A 143 -2.30 4.93 -14.42
N ALA A 144 -2.42 5.69 -13.33
CA ALA A 144 -3.59 6.51 -13.01
C ALA A 144 -3.89 7.54 -14.10
N LEU A 145 -2.87 8.25 -14.59
CA LEU A 145 -2.99 9.19 -15.71
C LEU A 145 -3.49 8.49 -16.98
N SER A 146 -2.95 7.30 -17.27
CA SER A 146 -3.32 6.53 -18.45
C SER A 146 -4.77 6.03 -18.43
N HIS A 147 -5.34 5.88 -17.22
CA HIS A 147 -6.72 5.45 -17.00
C HIS A 147 -7.68 6.60 -16.62
N GLY A 148 -7.21 7.85 -16.63
CA GLY A 148 -8.02 9.02 -16.32
C GLY A 148 -8.44 9.11 -14.84
N CYS A 149 -7.72 8.45 -13.92
CA CYS A 149 -7.95 8.58 -12.48
C CYS A 149 -7.53 9.97 -11.99
N GLY A 150 -8.26 10.50 -11.01
CA GLY A 150 -7.92 11.75 -10.33
C GLY A 150 -7.21 11.55 -8.98
N THR A 151 -7.29 10.34 -8.42
CA THR A 151 -6.70 10.02 -7.11
C THR A 151 -5.96 8.70 -7.12
N ILE A 152 -4.91 8.62 -6.26
CA ILE A 152 -4.16 7.39 -5.96
C ILE A 152 -4.28 7.15 -4.46
N TRP A 153 -4.78 5.98 -4.08
CA TRP A 153 -4.97 5.58 -2.69
C TRP A 153 -3.94 4.55 -2.26
N TYR A 154 -3.38 4.67 -1.05
CA TYR A 154 -2.51 3.65 -0.49
C TYR A 154 -2.61 3.57 1.04
N GLY A 155 -2.35 2.39 1.59
CA GLY A 155 -2.63 2.01 2.97
C GLY A 155 -1.48 2.17 3.94
N ALA A 156 -0.61 3.18 3.79
CA ALA A 156 0.42 3.46 4.80
C ALA A 156 -0.22 3.98 6.10
N HIS A 157 0.29 3.52 7.24
CA HIS A 157 -0.16 3.91 8.57
C HIS A 157 1.02 4.25 9.49
N ALA A 158 0.72 4.90 10.63
CA ALA A 158 1.75 5.45 11.51
C ALA A 158 2.70 4.40 12.10
N ASP A 159 2.20 3.19 12.37
CA ASP A 159 3.01 2.14 13.01
C ASP A 159 4.14 1.65 12.10
N ASP A 160 3.95 1.65 10.76
CA ASP A 160 4.99 1.28 9.80
C ASP A 160 6.16 2.28 9.81
N ALA A 161 5.90 3.55 10.10
CA ALA A 161 6.93 4.59 10.17
C ALA A 161 7.65 4.62 11.53
N ALA A 162 7.12 3.95 12.55
CA ALA A 162 7.62 3.99 13.90
C ALA A 162 9.10 3.57 13.98
N GLY A 163 9.92 4.38 14.64
CA GLY A 163 11.34 4.09 14.80
C GLY A 163 12.14 4.05 13.48
N ASN A 164 11.60 4.57 12.38
CA ASN A 164 12.20 4.52 11.04
C ASN A 164 12.28 3.09 10.44
N ALA A 165 11.39 2.19 10.84
CA ALA A 165 11.34 0.83 10.32
C ALA A 165 11.16 0.82 8.79
N TYR A 166 10.21 1.62 8.29
CA TYR A 166 9.93 1.84 6.86
C TYR A 166 9.90 3.35 6.55
N PRO A 167 11.04 3.98 6.18
CA PRO A 167 11.13 5.42 5.98
C PRO A 167 10.13 5.98 4.96
N ASP A 168 9.81 5.18 3.95
CA ASP A 168 8.90 5.53 2.85
C ASP A 168 7.40 5.29 3.17
N THR A 169 7.06 5.17 4.46
CA THR A 169 5.69 5.24 4.99
C THR A 169 5.46 6.45 5.90
N SER A 170 6.52 7.25 6.15
CA SER A 170 6.44 8.38 7.06
C SER A 170 5.53 9.51 6.54
N PRO A 171 4.90 10.31 7.44
CA PRO A 171 4.14 11.49 7.03
C PRO A 171 4.96 12.50 6.21
N ALA A 172 6.27 12.63 6.49
CA ALA A 172 7.17 13.50 5.73
C ALA A 172 7.36 12.99 4.30
N PHE A 173 7.59 11.69 4.14
CA PHE A 173 7.68 11.05 2.82
C PHE A 173 6.36 11.19 2.05
N ASN A 174 5.23 10.91 2.72
CA ASN A 174 3.90 11.03 2.08
C ASN A 174 3.66 12.46 1.54
N ARG A 175 3.99 13.49 2.28
CA ARG A 175 3.87 14.88 1.79
C ARG A 175 4.74 15.12 0.57
N ALA A 176 6.03 14.76 0.63
CA ALA A 176 6.97 15.00 -0.45
C ALA A 176 6.60 14.28 -1.75
N ILE A 177 6.22 13.01 -1.68
CA ILE A 177 5.82 12.23 -2.87
C ILE A 177 4.47 12.70 -3.42
N SER A 178 3.54 13.13 -2.55
CA SER A 178 2.25 13.69 -2.95
C SER A 178 2.43 14.99 -3.73
N ASP A 179 3.30 15.89 -3.27
CA ASP A 179 3.63 17.14 -3.96
C ASP A 179 4.31 16.84 -5.30
N ALA A 180 5.26 15.91 -5.33
CA ALA A 180 5.95 15.51 -6.56
C ALA A 180 4.97 14.95 -7.61
N ILE A 181 4.06 14.07 -7.20
CA ILE A 181 3.03 13.49 -8.08
C ILE A 181 2.06 14.58 -8.55
N TYR A 182 1.61 15.46 -7.66
CA TYR A 182 0.69 16.53 -8.01
C TYR A 182 1.30 17.46 -9.06
N ILE A 183 2.50 17.96 -8.81
CA ILE A 183 3.21 18.85 -9.75
C ILE A 183 3.56 18.11 -11.05
N GLY A 184 4.12 16.91 -10.95
CA GLY A 184 4.55 16.10 -12.09
C GLY A 184 3.42 15.63 -13.00
N SER A 185 2.20 15.52 -12.47
CA SER A 185 0.98 15.21 -13.24
C SER A 185 0.32 16.45 -13.87
N GLY A 186 0.89 17.64 -13.73
CA GLY A 186 0.24 18.89 -14.13
C GLY A 186 -0.99 19.21 -13.29
N ASN A 187 -0.94 18.90 -12.01
CA ASN A 187 -2.00 19.07 -11.00
C ASN A 187 -3.23 18.15 -11.20
N ALA A 188 -3.09 17.09 -12.00
CA ALA A 188 -4.19 16.18 -12.30
C ALA A 188 -4.42 15.10 -11.25
N LEU A 189 -3.36 14.67 -10.52
CA LEU A 189 -3.42 13.59 -9.55
C LEU A 189 -3.24 14.08 -8.11
N ARG A 190 -3.97 13.44 -7.18
CA ARG A 190 -3.77 13.59 -5.73
C ARG A 190 -3.54 12.24 -5.09
N VAL A 191 -2.61 12.17 -4.15
CA VAL A 191 -2.38 10.99 -3.32
C VAL A 191 -3.28 11.07 -2.09
N VAL A 192 -3.95 9.97 -1.77
CA VAL A 192 -4.82 9.80 -0.61
C VAL A 192 -4.24 8.68 0.26
N ALA A 193 -3.82 9.03 1.47
CA ALA A 193 -3.31 8.10 2.49
C ALA A 193 -4.17 8.25 3.76
N PRO A 194 -5.34 7.57 3.84
CA PRO A 194 -6.33 7.84 4.88
C PRO A 194 -5.85 7.49 6.29
N PHE A 195 -4.79 6.69 6.39
CA PHE A 195 -4.28 6.16 7.65
C PHE A 195 -2.88 6.66 8.01
N ILE A 196 -2.32 7.64 7.30
CA ILE A 196 -0.92 8.08 7.47
C ILE A 196 -0.57 8.51 8.91
N ASP A 197 -1.54 9.05 9.64
CA ASP A 197 -1.43 9.48 11.05
C ASP A 197 -2.25 8.57 11.99
N LYS A 198 -2.62 7.38 11.55
CA LYS A 198 -3.46 6.42 12.28
C LYS A 198 -2.69 5.15 12.60
N THR A 199 -3.14 4.45 13.64
CA THR A 199 -2.60 3.14 14.02
C THR A 199 -3.20 2.02 13.16
N LYS A 200 -2.59 0.84 13.20
CA LYS A 200 -3.17 -0.36 12.58
C LYS A 200 -4.51 -0.74 13.22
N ALA A 201 -4.71 -0.48 14.51
CA ALA A 201 -6.00 -0.65 15.16
C ALA A 201 -7.09 0.25 14.57
N ASP A 202 -6.75 1.51 14.24
CA ASP A 202 -7.68 2.42 13.54
C ASP A 202 -8.04 1.90 12.13
N VAL A 203 -7.08 1.27 11.43
CA VAL A 203 -7.33 0.64 10.13
C VAL A 203 -8.33 -0.50 10.27
N VAL A 204 -8.14 -1.38 11.28
CA VAL A 204 -9.08 -2.49 11.57
C VAL A 204 -10.46 -1.96 11.93
N ALA A 205 -10.54 -0.94 12.80
CA ALA A 205 -11.82 -0.31 13.17
C ALA A 205 -12.58 0.22 11.94
N ALA A 206 -11.88 0.99 11.08
CA ALA A 206 -12.47 1.53 9.85
C ALA A 206 -12.93 0.42 8.89
N GLY A 207 -12.12 -0.63 8.74
CA GLY A 207 -12.48 -1.76 7.88
C GLY A 207 -13.67 -2.56 8.42
N HIS A 208 -13.74 -2.74 9.74
CA HIS A 208 -14.88 -3.40 10.39
C HIS A 208 -16.19 -2.60 10.20
N GLU A 209 -16.13 -1.28 10.37
CA GLU A 209 -17.29 -0.39 10.16
C GLU A 209 -17.88 -0.51 8.74
N ILE A 210 -17.03 -0.64 7.73
CA ILE A 210 -17.46 -0.72 6.32
C ILE A 210 -17.63 -2.15 5.79
N GLY A 211 -17.46 -3.17 6.63
CA GLY A 211 -17.67 -4.58 6.29
C GLY A 211 -16.60 -5.14 5.34
N VAL A 212 -15.33 -4.80 5.56
CA VAL A 212 -14.20 -5.36 4.79
C VAL A 212 -14.10 -6.88 5.05
N PRO A 213 -13.94 -7.71 4.00
CA PRO A 213 -13.79 -9.16 4.13
C PRO A 213 -12.38 -9.52 4.61
N PHE A 214 -12.10 -9.32 5.90
CA PHE A 214 -10.78 -9.55 6.48
C PHE A 214 -10.29 -11.00 6.35
N GLU A 215 -11.20 -11.97 6.28
CA GLU A 215 -10.92 -13.38 6.06
C GLU A 215 -10.27 -13.68 4.70
N LEU A 216 -10.41 -12.78 3.72
CA LEU A 216 -9.78 -12.91 2.41
C LEU A 216 -8.39 -12.27 2.36
N THR A 217 -8.01 -11.47 3.38
CA THR A 217 -6.75 -10.70 3.38
C THR A 217 -5.58 -11.54 3.82
N TRP A 218 -4.38 -11.23 3.31
CA TRP A 218 -3.14 -11.88 3.71
C TRP A 218 -2.10 -10.87 4.15
N SER A 219 -1.48 -11.08 5.31
CA SER A 219 -0.44 -10.20 5.85
C SER A 219 0.85 -10.94 6.22
N CYS A 220 0.81 -12.27 6.41
CA CYS A 220 1.95 -13.04 6.88
C CYS A 220 3.10 -13.05 5.87
N TYR A 221 4.31 -12.81 6.34
CA TYR A 221 5.52 -12.82 5.51
C TYR A 221 6.01 -14.21 5.11
N GLU A 222 5.66 -15.27 5.87
CA GLU A 222 6.14 -16.64 5.62
C GLU A 222 5.45 -17.34 4.45
N GLY A 223 4.24 -16.94 4.10
CA GLY A 223 3.53 -17.49 2.94
C GLY A 223 3.08 -18.96 3.05
N GLY A 224 2.96 -19.52 4.27
CA GLY A 224 2.43 -20.86 4.53
C GLY A 224 0.98 -21.05 4.14
N GLU A 225 0.38 -22.22 4.43
CA GLU A 225 -1.06 -22.43 4.24
C GLU A 225 -1.88 -21.57 5.19
N LYS A 226 -1.45 -21.52 6.46
CA LYS A 226 -1.97 -20.63 7.50
C LYS A 226 -0.94 -19.53 7.79
N ALA A 227 -1.39 -18.43 8.38
CA ALA A 227 -0.48 -17.39 8.83
C ALA A 227 0.38 -17.90 10.00
N CYS A 228 1.67 -17.57 10.04
CA CYS A 228 2.58 -18.12 11.06
C CYS A 228 2.27 -17.66 12.50
N GLY A 229 1.59 -16.53 12.68
CA GLY A 229 1.23 -15.97 13.99
C GLY A 229 2.40 -15.33 14.76
N VAL A 230 3.63 -15.42 14.27
CA VAL A 230 4.85 -15.02 15.01
C VAL A 230 5.68 -13.93 14.34
N CYS A 231 5.62 -13.75 13.03
CA CYS A 231 6.32 -12.65 12.35
C CYS A 231 5.73 -11.28 12.77
N ALA A 232 6.50 -10.22 12.60
CA ALA A 232 6.12 -8.89 13.08
C ALA A 232 4.73 -8.46 12.59
N THR A 233 4.44 -8.63 11.30
CA THR A 233 3.14 -8.25 10.72
C THR A 233 1.97 -9.10 11.24
N CYS A 234 2.17 -10.40 11.56
CA CYS A 234 1.14 -11.21 12.21
C CYS A 234 0.84 -10.71 13.62
N ARG A 235 1.88 -10.39 14.41
CA ARG A 235 1.73 -9.84 15.77
C ARG A 235 0.97 -8.51 15.76
N ASP A 236 1.32 -7.62 14.84
CA ASP A 236 0.66 -6.32 14.72
C ASP A 236 -0.80 -6.47 14.28
N ARG A 237 -1.08 -7.39 13.36
CA ARG A 237 -2.44 -7.70 12.92
C ARG A 237 -3.29 -8.23 14.08
N ILE A 238 -2.80 -9.24 14.80
CA ILE A 238 -3.49 -9.83 15.96
C ILE A 238 -3.78 -8.77 17.02
N ARG A 239 -2.78 -7.95 17.36
CA ARG A 239 -2.91 -6.85 18.32
C ARG A 239 -3.97 -5.85 17.88
N ALA A 240 -3.97 -5.44 16.61
CA ALA A 240 -4.93 -4.48 16.08
C ALA A 240 -6.39 -4.98 16.18
N PHE A 241 -6.64 -6.28 15.96
CA PHE A 241 -7.97 -6.86 16.18
C PHE A 241 -8.33 -6.88 17.68
N GLN A 242 -7.40 -7.29 18.55
CA GLN A 242 -7.61 -7.35 20.00
C GLN A 242 -7.92 -5.97 20.60
N GLU A 243 -7.22 -4.92 20.17
CA GLU A 243 -7.45 -3.54 20.62
C GLU A 243 -8.87 -3.05 20.27
N ASN A 244 -9.47 -3.61 19.23
CA ASN A 244 -10.87 -3.35 18.85
C ASN A 244 -11.88 -4.32 19.50
N GLY A 245 -11.43 -5.23 20.36
CA GLY A 245 -12.30 -6.26 20.95
C GLY A 245 -12.80 -7.30 19.94
N LEU A 246 -12.10 -7.44 18.80
CA LEU A 246 -12.44 -8.34 17.71
C LEU A 246 -11.51 -9.55 17.69
N THR A 247 -12.00 -10.65 17.12
CA THR A 247 -11.17 -11.82 16.77
C THR A 247 -10.78 -11.72 15.31
N ASP A 248 -9.48 -11.93 15.00
CA ASP A 248 -9.02 -11.98 13.62
C ASP A 248 -9.62 -13.21 12.92
N PRO A 249 -10.29 -13.05 11.77
CA PRO A 249 -10.98 -14.17 11.11
C PRO A 249 -10.05 -15.12 10.34
N ILE A 250 -8.74 -14.84 10.21
CA ILE A 250 -7.82 -15.76 9.53
C ILE A 250 -7.28 -16.83 10.48
N GLU A 251 -6.86 -17.97 9.91
CA GLU A 251 -6.24 -19.06 10.68
C GLU A 251 -4.73 -18.84 10.86
N TYR A 252 -4.23 -19.22 12.03
CA TYR A 252 -2.81 -19.19 12.40
C TYR A 252 -2.27 -20.59 12.65
N GLU A 253 -0.98 -20.85 12.29
CA GLU A 253 -0.31 -22.13 12.52
C GLU A 253 0.00 -22.37 14.00
N THR A 254 0.35 -21.32 14.72
CA THR A 254 0.65 -21.36 16.15
C THR A 254 -0.33 -20.51 16.92
N SER A 255 -0.75 -21.03 18.11
CA SER A 255 -1.43 -20.19 19.09
C SER A 255 -0.47 -19.07 19.50
N ALA A 256 -0.60 -17.88 18.90
CA ALA A 256 0.20 -16.73 19.30
C ALA A 256 0.04 -16.52 20.82
N PRO A 257 1.11 -16.18 21.56
CA PRO A 257 1.00 -15.84 22.98
C PRO A 257 -0.02 -14.71 23.16
N GLY A 258 -1.20 -15.01 23.72
CA GLY A 258 -2.30 -14.07 23.89
C GLY A 258 -3.57 -14.36 23.07
N LEU A 259 -3.55 -15.25 22.09
CA LEU A 259 -4.76 -15.78 21.48
C LEU A 259 -5.45 -16.74 22.50
N ARG A 260 -6.44 -16.24 23.24
CA ARG A 260 -7.39 -17.12 23.92
C ARG A 260 -8.28 -17.69 22.82
N MET A 261 -8.14 -18.97 22.53
CA MET A 261 -9.18 -19.73 21.87
C MET A 261 -10.40 -19.65 22.79
N THR A 262 -11.40 -18.90 22.40
CA THR A 262 -12.73 -19.02 23.03
C THR A 262 -13.34 -20.29 22.47
N ASP A 263 -13.50 -21.29 23.36
CA ASP A 263 -14.27 -22.52 23.14
C ASP A 263 -15.73 -22.23 22.75
#